data_54302677939d0881a0a57fad0935a08b
#
_entry.id   54302677939d0881a0a57fad0935a08b
#
_cell.length_a   1.000
_cell.length_b   1.000
_cell.length_c   1.000
_cell.angle_alpha   90.00
_cell.angle_beta   90.00
_cell.angle_gamma   90.00
#
_symmetry.space_group_name_H-M   'P 1'
#
loop_
_entity.id
_entity.type
_entity.pdbx_description
1 polymer ?
#
loop_
_entity_poly.entity_id
_entity_poly.type
_entity_poly.pdbx_seq_one_letter_code
_entity_poly.pdbx_strand_id
1 'polypeptide(L)'
;MNKLLPFALALALALPGCAAGDTAPQPPETPTTTTETAAEAPAESTLPGLAGRLRQTSYDTAAVGQTFYGMMSTYDEETLTSVYTIIATDTAANTQQKAAELETQGYYTSLAAWQDGLELYIDDWLDENGQPVTNSYQNGDITSWRYKIDPATGQMERLEVEGAPYSPRWQDDAAVYAERSVGQWIECINRLDHATGQQVDLPLPSQTQSVYDAIGQRWLIGRIISPGPMPDYTTDRDAFFAMWQNSQLEIDLYDPATRACEKLFETPCCDGEKWMYSGQRDGVPYFIHYTATEDQSYTMAVGLDKLENGTMTTVYTPQSDQWPEFESYSQDGENRWVVEYLRDSIAIYDLADGQTYTPTVDHDNYIGYPIQLLPDDRVVVTNGWYETTAATDRQPALVTIDMTAYLNGSTDYTPIEMYTSK
;
A
#
# COMPACT_ATOMS: atom_id res chain seq x y z
N MET A 1 26.70 8.56 -5.28
CA MET A 1 26.12 7.88 -4.10
C MET A 1 24.68 8.31 -4.04
N ASN A 2 23.83 7.70 -4.85
CA ASN A 2 22.38 7.96 -4.87
C ASN A 2 21.72 6.86 -4.08
N LYS A 3 21.08 7.26 -2.98
CA LYS A 3 20.30 6.37 -2.13
C LYS A 3 19.03 5.99 -2.89
N LEU A 4 18.88 4.72 -3.24
CA LEU A 4 17.58 4.16 -3.55
C LEU A 4 16.83 4.02 -2.23
N LEU A 5 15.99 5.00 -1.91
CA LEU A 5 14.98 4.93 -0.88
C LEU A 5 13.72 4.33 -1.51
N PRO A 6 13.09 3.34 -0.90
CA PRO A 6 11.72 3.01 -1.23
C PRO A 6 10.86 4.23 -0.91
N PHE A 7 10.15 4.75 -1.90
CA PHE A 7 9.21 5.85 -1.73
C PHE A 7 7.98 5.35 -0.96
N ALA A 8 8.08 5.35 0.37
CA ALA A 8 6.88 5.45 1.18
C ALA A 8 6.34 6.87 0.96
N LEU A 9 5.22 7.01 0.28
CA LEU A 9 4.56 8.29 0.04
C LEU A 9 3.98 8.79 1.37
N ALA A 10 4.85 9.34 2.21
CA ALA A 10 4.43 10.09 3.39
C ALA A 10 3.94 11.45 2.91
N LEU A 11 2.62 11.63 2.89
CA LEU A 11 2.00 12.94 2.69
C LEU A 11 2.32 13.81 3.91
N ALA A 12 3.52 14.42 3.90
CA ALA A 12 3.93 15.40 4.89
C ALA A 12 3.15 16.70 4.63
N LEU A 13 2.12 16.96 5.42
CA LEU A 13 1.46 18.27 5.49
C LEU A 13 2.41 19.24 6.20
N ALA A 14 3.23 19.95 5.43
CA ALA A 14 3.99 21.08 5.92
C ALA A 14 3.06 22.30 6.09
N LEU A 15 2.98 22.83 7.30
CA LEU A 15 2.23 24.03 7.63
C LEU A 15 3.07 25.28 7.30
N PRO A 16 2.53 26.29 6.59
CA PRO A 16 2.98 27.67 6.72
C PRO A 16 1.91 28.55 7.36
N GLY A 17 2.39 29.47 8.18
CA GLY A 17 1.62 30.36 9.04
C GLY A 17 0.76 31.41 8.34
N CYS A 18 -0.13 31.98 9.13
CA CYS A 18 -1.22 32.90 8.87
C CYS A 18 -0.87 34.21 8.18
N ALA A 19 -1.75 34.65 7.29
CA ALA A 19 -2.03 36.07 7.06
C ALA A 19 -3.53 36.25 6.74
N ALA A 20 -4.17 37.14 7.48
CA ALA A 20 -5.59 37.45 7.40
C ALA A 20 -5.92 38.43 6.27
N GLY A 21 -7.11 38.25 5.68
CA GLY A 21 -7.69 39.23 4.75
C GLY A 21 -9.22 39.13 4.74
N ASP A 22 -9.88 40.20 5.19
CA ASP A 22 -11.33 40.39 5.27
C ASP A 22 -12.04 40.38 3.91
N THR A 23 -13.19 39.72 3.81
CA THR A 23 -14.29 40.12 2.91
C THR A 23 -15.66 39.65 3.42
N ALA A 24 -16.67 40.48 3.26
CA ALA A 24 -17.99 40.46 3.89
C ALA A 24 -19.01 39.49 3.25
N PRO A 25 -20.12 39.13 3.95
CA PRO A 25 -21.00 38.04 3.60
C PRO A 25 -22.16 38.41 2.66
N GLN A 26 -22.54 37.44 1.83
CA GLN A 26 -23.72 37.46 0.95
C GLN A 26 -24.90 36.70 1.61
N PRO A 27 -26.17 37.13 1.37
CA PRO A 27 -27.32 36.59 2.09
C PRO A 27 -27.86 35.28 1.54
N PRO A 28 -28.62 34.49 2.34
CA PRO A 28 -29.01 33.12 2.05
C PRO A 28 -30.20 33.00 1.11
N GLU A 29 -30.14 32.02 0.21
CA GLU A 29 -31.25 31.60 -0.65
C GLU A 29 -32.14 30.55 0.06
N THR A 30 -33.46 30.63 -0.20
CA THR A 30 -34.52 29.85 0.41
C THR A 30 -34.59 28.43 -0.18
N PRO A 31 -34.72 27.34 0.61
CA PRO A 31 -34.80 25.99 0.05
C PRO A 31 -36.18 25.68 -0.53
N THR A 32 -36.19 25.21 -1.75
CA THR A 32 -37.38 24.65 -2.43
C THR A 32 -37.51 23.17 -2.06
N THR A 33 -38.61 22.82 -1.39
CA THR A 33 -38.95 21.46 -1.00
C THR A 33 -39.42 20.67 -2.21
N THR A 34 -38.60 19.74 -2.69
CA THR A 34 -39.03 18.76 -3.71
C THR A 34 -39.43 17.47 -2.99
N THR A 35 -40.69 17.08 -3.17
CA THR A 35 -41.24 15.82 -2.62
C THR A 35 -40.67 14.66 -3.44
N GLU A 36 -39.80 13.90 -2.86
CA GLU A 36 -39.16 12.73 -3.44
C GLU A 36 -40.19 11.55 -3.40
N THR A 37 -40.56 11.06 -4.56
CA THR A 37 -41.38 9.84 -4.73
C THR A 37 -40.44 8.66 -4.40
N ALA A 38 -40.81 7.85 -3.43
CA ALA A 38 -40.10 6.64 -3.05
C ALA A 38 -39.88 5.74 -4.26
N ALA A 39 -38.62 5.66 -4.74
CA ALA A 39 -38.23 4.68 -5.73
C ALA A 39 -38.18 3.30 -5.06
N GLU A 40 -38.78 2.32 -5.75
CA GLU A 40 -38.72 0.91 -5.39
C GLU A 40 -37.29 0.48 -5.18
N ALA A 41 -36.98 -0.11 -4.02
CA ALA A 41 -35.62 -0.57 -3.70
C ALA A 41 -35.16 -1.57 -4.78
N PRO A 42 -33.98 -1.38 -5.39
CA PRO A 42 -33.44 -2.37 -6.31
C PRO A 42 -33.25 -3.70 -5.58
N ALA A 43 -33.54 -4.80 -6.25
CA ALA A 43 -33.29 -6.16 -5.75
C ALA A 43 -31.86 -6.22 -5.15
N GLU A 44 -31.74 -6.78 -3.96
CA GLU A 44 -30.46 -6.98 -3.27
C GLU A 44 -29.49 -7.69 -4.21
N SER A 45 -28.64 -6.92 -4.88
CA SER A 45 -27.43 -7.42 -5.50
C SER A 45 -26.53 -7.80 -4.34
N THR A 46 -26.40 -9.11 -4.09
CA THR A 46 -25.44 -9.60 -3.10
C THR A 46 -24.05 -9.19 -3.58
N LEU A 47 -23.43 -8.21 -2.89
CA LEU A 47 -22.06 -7.80 -3.18
C LEU A 47 -21.14 -9.01 -3.04
N PRO A 48 -20.18 -9.19 -3.97
CA PRO A 48 -19.23 -10.30 -3.86
C PRO A 48 -18.38 -10.12 -2.58
N GLY A 49 -18.31 -11.17 -1.77
CA GLY A 49 -17.40 -11.22 -0.63
C GLY A 49 -15.95 -11.41 -1.05
N LEU A 50 -15.03 -11.31 -0.10
CA LEU A 50 -13.62 -11.62 -0.30
C LEU A 50 -13.43 -13.13 -0.52
N ALA A 51 -12.61 -13.47 -1.51
CA ALA A 51 -12.19 -14.83 -1.81
C ALA A 51 -10.85 -15.14 -1.13
N GLY A 52 -10.92 -15.52 0.14
CA GLY A 52 -9.72 -15.74 0.95
C GLY A 52 -9.27 -14.49 1.70
N ARG A 53 -7.97 -14.39 1.99
CA ARG A 53 -7.38 -13.26 2.69
C ARG A 53 -7.04 -12.14 1.74
N LEU A 54 -7.26 -10.92 2.19
CA LEU A 54 -6.78 -9.74 1.51
C LEU A 54 -5.26 -9.63 1.72
N ARG A 55 -4.54 -9.37 0.63
CA ARG A 55 -3.10 -9.11 0.62
C ARG A 55 -2.87 -7.75 -0.01
N GLN A 56 -1.95 -6.98 0.52
CA GLN A 56 -1.54 -5.74 -0.15
C GLN A 56 -0.83 -6.10 -1.46
N THR A 57 -1.16 -5.39 -2.53
CA THR A 57 -0.33 -5.39 -3.72
C THR A 57 0.86 -4.49 -3.46
N SER A 58 2.04 -4.91 -3.86
CA SER A 58 3.21 -4.04 -3.83
C SER A 58 3.37 -3.34 -5.18
N TYR A 59 4.10 -2.24 -5.14
CA TYR A 59 4.44 -1.48 -6.32
C TYR A 59 5.28 -2.32 -7.29
N ASP A 60 6.24 -3.09 -6.80
CA ASP A 60 7.25 -3.77 -7.58
C ASP A 60 7.42 -5.26 -7.26
N THR A 61 6.64 -5.79 -6.31
CA THR A 61 6.71 -7.20 -5.93
C THR A 61 5.33 -7.82 -5.77
N ALA A 62 5.23 -9.12 -6.01
CA ALA A 62 4.04 -9.92 -5.71
C ALA A 62 4.47 -11.35 -5.37
N ALA A 63 3.72 -12.04 -4.51
CA ALA A 63 4.06 -13.40 -4.09
C ALA A 63 2.85 -14.33 -4.15
N VAL A 64 3.09 -15.58 -4.54
CA VAL A 64 2.11 -16.68 -4.47
C VAL A 64 2.83 -17.98 -4.19
N GLY A 65 2.47 -18.64 -3.07
CA GLY A 65 3.14 -19.88 -2.63
C GLY A 65 4.65 -19.69 -2.44
N GLN A 66 5.44 -20.51 -3.12
CA GLN A 66 6.91 -20.49 -3.07
C GLN A 66 7.55 -19.60 -4.16
N THR A 67 6.74 -18.91 -4.95
CA THR A 67 7.24 -18.01 -6.00
C THR A 67 6.95 -16.57 -5.61
N PHE A 68 7.96 -15.71 -5.69
CA PHE A 68 7.73 -14.29 -5.69
C PHE A 68 8.24 -13.66 -6.97
N TYR A 69 7.55 -12.62 -7.40
CA TYR A 69 7.85 -11.83 -8.58
C TYR A 69 8.41 -10.49 -8.15
N GLY A 70 9.51 -10.11 -8.72
CA GLY A 70 10.10 -8.77 -8.58
C GLY A 70 10.17 -8.08 -9.92
N MET A 71 10.08 -6.77 -9.95
CA MET A 71 10.18 -6.00 -11.18
C MET A 71 11.48 -5.22 -11.23
N MET A 72 12.15 -5.28 -12.38
CA MET A 72 13.26 -4.41 -12.74
C MET A 72 12.81 -3.49 -13.87
N SER A 73 13.25 -2.24 -13.83
CA SER A 73 12.96 -1.27 -14.89
C SER A 73 14.22 -0.61 -15.42
N THR A 74 14.22 -0.34 -16.71
CA THR A 74 15.17 0.56 -17.37
C THR A 74 14.37 1.65 -18.08
N TYR A 75 14.88 2.86 -18.11
CA TYR A 75 14.22 3.99 -18.75
C TYR A 75 15.16 4.67 -19.75
N ASP A 76 14.65 4.91 -20.95
CA ASP A 76 15.34 5.63 -22.01
C ASP A 76 14.71 7.04 -22.12
N GLU A 77 15.50 8.05 -21.75
CA GLU A 77 15.07 9.46 -21.77
C GLU A 77 14.89 10.00 -23.20
N GLU A 78 15.55 9.41 -24.22
CA GLU A 78 15.44 9.89 -25.60
C GLU A 78 14.13 9.44 -26.25
N THR A 79 13.71 8.21 -25.97
CA THR A 79 12.48 7.62 -26.53
C THR A 79 11.29 7.74 -25.57
N LEU A 80 11.51 8.13 -24.32
CA LEU A 80 10.54 8.15 -23.22
C LEU A 80 9.93 6.76 -22.99
N THR A 81 10.74 5.73 -23.14
CA THR A 81 10.31 4.33 -23.08
C THR A 81 10.88 3.64 -21.84
N SER A 82 10.04 2.94 -21.11
CA SER A 82 10.43 2.05 -20.02
C SER A 82 10.39 0.60 -20.48
N VAL A 83 11.36 -0.19 -20.07
CA VAL A 83 11.33 -1.65 -20.19
C VAL A 83 11.17 -2.21 -18.78
N TYR A 84 10.05 -2.86 -18.55
CA TYR A 84 9.72 -3.54 -17.29
C TYR A 84 9.99 -5.04 -17.46
N THR A 85 10.96 -5.56 -16.71
CA THR A 85 11.31 -6.98 -16.69
C THR A 85 10.83 -7.59 -15.39
N ILE A 86 9.90 -8.55 -15.47
CA ILE A 86 9.38 -9.28 -14.32
C ILE A 86 10.19 -10.54 -14.13
N ILE A 87 10.80 -10.70 -12.96
CA ILE A 87 11.61 -11.84 -12.58
C ILE A 87 10.83 -12.71 -11.59
N ALA A 88 10.61 -13.97 -11.96
CA ALA A 88 10.08 -14.97 -11.06
C ALA A 88 11.22 -15.61 -10.27
N THR A 89 11.12 -15.60 -8.95
CA THR A 89 12.02 -16.29 -8.02
C THR A 89 11.28 -17.50 -7.45
N ASP A 90 11.65 -18.69 -7.92
CA ASP A 90 11.19 -19.95 -7.35
C ASP A 90 12.09 -20.31 -6.15
N THR A 91 11.57 -20.12 -4.93
CA THR A 91 12.34 -20.37 -3.71
C THR A 91 12.39 -21.87 -3.34
N ALA A 92 11.54 -22.72 -3.93
CA ALA A 92 11.65 -24.16 -3.78
C ALA A 92 12.82 -24.74 -4.63
N ALA A 93 12.97 -24.23 -5.83
CA ALA A 93 14.08 -24.57 -6.73
C ALA A 93 15.34 -23.73 -6.47
N ASN A 94 15.24 -22.64 -5.73
CA ASN A 94 16.29 -21.63 -5.53
C ASN A 94 16.83 -21.06 -6.86
N THR A 95 15.93 -20.68 -7.76
CA THR A 95 16.28 -20.15 -9.08
C THR A 95 15.46 -18.94 -9.43
N GLN A 96 16.04 -18.07 -10.26
CA GLN A 96 15.33 -16.96 -10.90
C GLN A 96 15.24 -17.16 -12.42
N GLN A 97 14.14 -16.72 -12.99
CA GLN A 97 13.94 -16.64 -14.42
C GLN A 97 13.12 -15.42 -14.81
N LYS A 98 13.31 -14.96 -16.05
CA LYS A 98 12.43 -13.93 -16.61
C LYS A 98 11.04 -14.52 -16.83
N ALA A 99 10.03 -13.96 -16.16
CA ALA A 99 8.63 -14.33 -16.37
C ALA A 99 8.02 -13.57 -17.55
N ALA A 100 8.32 -12.27 -17.66
CA ALA A 100 7.82 -11.44 -18.75
C ALA A 100 8.69 -10.19 -18.95
N GLU A 101 8.48 -9.51 -20.09
CA GLU A 101 9.12 -8.22 -20.40
C GLU A 101 8.15 -7.37 -21.19
N LEU A 102 7.99 -6.11 -20.79
CA LEU A 102 7.12 -5.14 -21.43
C LEU A 102 7.90 -3.86 -21.72
N GLU A 103 7.89 -3.43 -22.98
CA GLU A 103 8.34 -2.10 -23.39
C GLU A 103 7.12 -1.18 -23.57
N THR A 104 7.13 -0.04 -22.89
CA THR A 104 6.00 0.89 -22.89
C THR A 104 6.46 2.32 -22.57
N GLN A 105 5.64 3.31 -22.94
CA GLN A 105 5.80 4.71 -22.49
C GLN A 105 4.98 4.99 -21.22
N GLY A 106 4.15 4.04 -20.78
CA GLY A 106 3.34 4.14 -19.57
C GLY A 106 4.14 3.85 -18.29
N TYR A 107 3.54 4.25 -17.19
CA TYR A 107 4.08 4.02 -15.84
C TYR A 107 3.37 2.84 -15.19
N TYR A 108 4.12 1.92 -14.62
CA TYR A 108 3.50 0.86 -13.85
C TYR A 108 2.97 1.38 -12.50
N THR A 109 1.89 0.79 -12.04
CA THR A 109 1.23 1.19 -10.80
C THR A 109 1.18 0.07 -9.78
N SER A 110 1.12 -1.18 -10.22
CA SER A 110 1.01 -2.33 -9.34
C SER A 110 1.33 -3.64 -10.03
N LEU A 111 1.84 -4.59 -9.26
CA LEU A 111 2.00 -5.99 -9.64
C LEU A 111 1.12 -6.86 -8.73
N ALA A 112 0.31 -7.75 -9.31
CA ALA A 112 -0.55 -8.68 -8.58
C ALA A 112 -0.28 -10.11 -9.04
N ALA A 113 -0.25 -11.07 -8.08
CA ALA A 113 -0.07 -12.48 -8.37
C ALA A 113 -1.02 -13.35 -7.55
N TRP A 114 -1.60 -14.35 -8.19
CA TRP A 114 -2.44 -15.37 -7.57
C TRP A 114 -2.10 -16.74 -8.16
N GLN A 115 -2.70 -17.80 -7.64
CA GLN A 115 -2.30 -19.18 -7.97
C GLN A 115 -2.21 -19.47 -9.47
N ASP A 116 -3.11 -18.89 -10.28
CA ASP A 116 -3.26 -19.19 -11.71
C ASP A 116 -2.85 -18.03 -12.62
N GLY A 117 -2.21 -16.97 -12.10
CA GLY A 117 -1.89 -15.82 -12.94
C GLY A 117 -1.05 -14.74 -12.31
N LEU A 118 -0.66 -13.82 -13.17
CA LEU A 118 0.12 -12.64 -12.86
C LEU A 118 -0.46 -11.47 -13.66
N GLU A 119 -0.61 -10.32 -13.03
CA GLU A 119 -1.07 -9.10 -13.68
C GLU A 119 -0.14 -7.93 -13.39
N LEU A 120 0.13 -7.15 -14.44
CA LEU A 120 0.84 -5.88 -14.35
C LEU A 120 -0.12 -4.76 -14.74
N TYR A 121 -0.18 -3.72 -13.93
CA TYR A 121 -1.02 -2.53 -14.16
C TYR A 121 -0.14 -1.36 -14.59
N ILE A 122 -0.53 -0.72 -15.69
CA ILE A 122 0.19 0.39 -16.33
C ILE A 122 -0.78 1.53 -16.56
N ASP A 123 -0.38 2.74 -16.20
CA ASP A 123 -1.07 3.98 -16.56
C ASP A 123 -0.34 4.68 -17.70
N ASP A 124 -1.03 4.87 -18.83
CA ASP A 124 -0.58 5.73 -19.93
C ASP A 124 -1.08 7.17 -19.69
N TRP A 125 -0.16 8.10 -19.57
CA TRP A 125 -0.45 9.53 -19.46
C TRP A 125 -0.32 10.17 -20.83
N LEU A 126 -1.42 10.69 -21.34
CA LEU A 126 -1.47 11.29 -22.67
C LEU A 126 -1.86 12.77 -22.57
N ASP A 127 -1.25 13.63 -23.41
CA ASP A 127 -1.66 15.01 -23.55
C ASP A 127 -2.96 15.13 -24.39
N GLU A 128 -3.46 16.38 -24.54
CA GLU A 128 -4.64 16.68 -25.35
C GLU A 128 -4.56 16.22 -26.83
N ASN A 129 -3.35 15.89 -27.30
CA ASN A 129 -3.10 15.40 -28.67
C ASN A 129 -2.88 13.88 -28.69
N GLY A 130 -3.03 13.18 -27.55
CA GLY A 130 -2.76 11.77 -27.41
C GLY A 130 -1.29 11.39 -27.43
N GLN A 131 -0.38 12.34 -27.10
CA GLN A 131 1.04 12.07 -27.00
C GLN A 131 1.42 11.78 -25.55
N PRO A 132 2.33 10.82 -25.31
CA PRO A 132 2.83 10.53 -23.98
C PRO A 132 3.42 11.75 -23.29
N VAL A 133 3.08 11.96 -22.02
CA VAL A 133 3.63 13.04 -21.20
C VAL A 133 4.48 12.47 -20.07
N THR A 134 5.68 13.00 -19.91
CA THR A 134 6.67 12.57 -18.92
C THR A 134 6.41 13.06 -17.52
N ASN A 135 5.37 13.88 -17.32
CA ASN A 135 5.10 14.51 -16.04
C ASN A 135 3.64 14.35 -15.66
N SER A 136 3.40 13.55 -14.64
CA SER A 136 2.10 13.25 -14.05
C SER A 136 1.33 14.47 -13.52
N TYR A 137 1.96 15.64 -13.45
CA TYR A 137 1.33 16.91 -13.02
C TYR A 137 0.76 17.73 -14.18
N GLN A 138 0.93 17.30 -15.42
CA GLN A 138 0.26 17.93 -16.56
C GLN A 138 -1.12 17.29 -16.72
N ASN A 139 -2.14 18.12 -16.96
CA ASN A 139 -3.52 17.70 -17.17
C ASN A 139 -3.63 16.88 -18.47
N GLY A 140 -3.30 15.60 -18.40
CA GLY A 140 -3.48 14.64 -19.49
C GLY A 140 -4.59 13.66 -19.14
N ASP A 141 -5.20 13.07 -20.13
CA ASP A 141 -6.06 11.92 -19.95
C ASP A 141 -5.20 10.70 -19.56
N ILE A 142 -5.68 9.94 -18.58
CA ILE A 142 -5.02 8.72 -18.14
C ILE A 142 -5.84 7.54 -18.63
N THR A 143 -5.17 6.57 -19.25
CA THR A 143 -5.76 5.27 -19.57
C THR A 143 -5.01 4.20 -18.82
N SER A 144 -5.72 3.41 -18.04
CA SER A 144 -5.13 2.30 -17.28
C SER A 144 -5.26 1.01 -18.07
N TRP A 145 -4.20 0.23 -18.07
CA TRP A 145 -4.09 -1.05 -18.74
C TRP A 145 -3.78 -2.16 -17.74
N ARG A 146 -4.45 -3.29 -17.89
CA ARG A 146 -4.15 -4.54 -17.21
C ARG A 146 -3.49 -5.50 -18.21
N TYR A 147 -2.27 -5.91 -17.93
CA TYR A 147 -1.57 -6.94 -18.68
C TYR A 147 -1.69 -8.25 -17.92
N LYS A 148 -2.53 -9.17 -18.42
CA LYS A 148 -2.55 -10.55 -17.96
C LYS A 148 -1.35 -11.28 -18.51
N ILE A 149 -0.59 -11.93 -17.63
CA ILE A 149 0.68 -12.57 -17.96
C ILE A 149 0.58 -14.05 -17.64
N ASP A 150 0.90 -14.90 -18.60
CA ASP A 150 1.21 -16.31 -18.36
C ASP A 150 2.68 -16.40 -17.93
N PRO A 151 3.00 -16.64 -16.67
CA PRO A 151 4.39 -16.65 -16.19
C PRO A 151 5.22 -17.81 -16.72
N ALA A 152 4.57 -18.89 -17.26
CA ALA A 152 5.28 -20.01 -17.84
C ALA A 152 5.76 -19.74 -19.26
N THR A 153 5.06 -18.89 -20.02
CA THR A 153 5.37 -18.60 -21.42
C THR A 153 5.81 -17.17 -21.67
N GLY A 154 5.55 -16.25 -20.71
CA GLY A 154 5.74 -14.81 -20.85
C GLY A 154 4.74 -14.14 -21.80
N GLN A 155 3.71 -14.86 -22.24
CA GLN A 155 2.68 -14.27 -23.08
C GLN A 155 1.84 -13.30 -22.28
N MET A 156 1.51 -12.15 -22.91
CA MET A 156 0.73 -11.07 -22.29
C MET A 156 -0.51 -10.77 -23.12
N GLU A 157 -1.64 -10.58 -22.42
CA GLU A 157 -2.88 -10.05 -22.94
C GLU A 157 -3.10 -8.66 -22.36
N ARG A 158 -3.19 -7.64 -23.24
CA ARG A 158 -3.45 -6.25 -22.81
C ARG A 158 -4.94 -5.98 -22.82
N LEU A 159 -5.47 -5.54 -21.70
CA LEU A 159 -6.88 -5.20 -21.50
C LEU A 159 -6.99 -3.79 -20.92
N GLU A 160 -7.88 -2.97 -21.47
CA GLU A 160 -8.17 -1.66 -20.88
C GLU A 160 -8.95 -1.82 -19.57
N VAL A 161 -8.63 -1.00 -18.57
CA VAL A 161 -9.38 -0.95 -17.31
C VAL A 161 -10.28 0.28 -17.34
N GLU A 162 -11.58 0.07 -17.25
CA GLU A 162 -12.55 1.15 -17.24
C GLU A 162 -12.40 2.00 -15.97
N GLY A 163 -12.32 3.33 -16.13
CA GLY A 163 -12.20 4.27 -15.03
C GLY A 163 -10.75 4.42 -14.52
N ALA A 164 -9.97 5.21 -15.25
CA ALA A 164 -8.61 5.61 -14.87
C ALA A 164 -8.58 6.75 -13.82
N PRO A 165 -7.51 6.88 -13.02
CA PRO A 165 -6.40 5.93 -12.89
C PRO A 165 -6.81 4.69 -12.07
N TYR A 166 -6.26 3.54 -12.44
CA TYR A 166 -6.54 2.29 -11.75
C TYR A 166 -5.25 1.70 -11.13
N SER A 167 -5.08 1.90 -9.85
CA SER A 167 -3.92 1.41 -9.10
C SER A 167 -4.39 0.48 -7.99
N PRO A 168 -4.37 -0.84 -8.19
CA PRO A 168 -4.75 -1.79 -7.14
C PRO A 168 -3.85 -1.67 -5.92
N ARG A 169 -4.46 -1.67 -4.75
CA ARG A 169 -3.74 -1.67 -3.46
C ARG A 169 -3.85 -2.99 -2.72
N TRP A 170 -4.84 -3.79 -3.05
CA TRP A 170 -5.06 -5.11 -2.45
C TRP A 170 -5.47 -6.12 -3.50
N GLN A 171 -5.30 -7.38 -3.14
CA GLN A 171 -5.76 -8.54 -3.90
C GLN A 171 -6.24 -9.64 -2.97
N ASP A 172 -7.15 -10.47 -3.46
CA ASP A 172 -7.45 -11.80 -2.93
C ASP A 172 -7.26 -12.86 -4.03
N ASP A 173 -7.79 -14.06 -3.84
CA ASP A 173 -7.63 -15.13 -4.82
C ASP A 173 -8.53 -14.98 -6.08
N ALA A 174 -9.48 -14.04 -6.08
CA ALA A 174 -10.43 -13.82 -7.18
C ALA A 174 -10.33 -12.44 -7.83
N ALA A 175 -9.79 -11.44 -7.13
CA ALA A 175 -9.87 -10.06 -7.58
C ALA A 175 -8.73 -9.18 -7.06
N VAL A 176 -8.54 -8.03 -7.72
CA VAL A 176 -7.80 -6.89 -7.16
C VAL A 176 -8.78 -5.78 -6.75
N TYR A 177 -8.31 -4.93 -5.85
CA TYR A 177 -9.09 -3.87 -5.23
C TYR A 177 -8.35 -2.54 -5.30
N ALA A 178 -9.02 -1.50 -5.78
CA ALA A 178 -8.50 -0.14 -5.84
C ALA A 178 -9.42 0.84 -5.11
N GLU A 179 -8.83 1.86 -4.49
CA GLU A 179 -9.59 2.97 -3.91
C GLU A 179 -10.07 3.90 -5.02
N ARG A 180 -11.31 4.35 -4.92
CA ARG A 180 -11.85 5.43 -5.75
C ARG A 180 -12.21 6.62 -4.88
N SER A 181 -11.55 7.73 -5.13
CA SER A 181 -11.72 8.96 -4.34
C SER A 181 -12.47 10.00 -5.12
N VAL A 182 -13.31 10.78 -4.42
CA VAL A 182 -13.91 12.00 -4.93
C VAL A 182 -13.53 13.14 -3.97
N GLY A 183 -12.78 14.10 -4.51
CA GLY A 183 -12.16 15.13 -3.69
C GLY A 183 -11.18 14.52 -2.69
N GLN A 184 -11.45 14.75 -1.41
CA GLN A 184 -10.59 14.33 -0.31
C GLN A 184 -11.03 13.01 0.37
N TRP A 185 -12.09 12.37 -0.15
CA TRP A 185 -12.71 11.20 0.46
C TRP A 185 -12.68 9.99 -0.45
N ILE A 186 -12.50 8.83 0.15
CA ILE A 186 -12.65 7.55 -0.56
C ILE A 186 -14.13 7.18 -0.55
N GLU A 187 -14.77 7.15 -1.73
CA GLU A 187 -16.20 6.86 -1.86
C GLU A 187 -16.50 5.37 -1.95
N CYS A 188 -15.61 4.64 -2.61
CA CYS A 188 -15.79 3.20 -2.77
C CYS A 188 -14.45 2.48 -2.93
N ILE A 189 -14.49 1.17 -2.76
CA ILE A 189 -13.46 0.25 -3.20
C ILE A 189 -13.98 -0.40 -4.48
N ASN A 190 -13.26 -0.20 -5.57
CA ASN A 190 -13.55 -0.88 -6.83
C ASN A 190 -12.90 -2.26 -6.83
N ARG A 191 -13.69 -3.31 -7.00
CA ARG A 191 -13.24 -4.69 -7.15
C ARG A 191 -13.20 -5.05 -8.63
N LEU A 192 -12.08 -5.51 -9.13
CA LEU A 192 -11.89 -6.02 -10.50
C LEU A 192 -11.59 -7.52 -10.43
N ASP A 193 -12.50 -8.31 -10.96
CA ASP A 193 -12.38 -9.78 -10.99
C ASP A 193 -11.32 -10.25 -11.99
N HIS A 194 -10.39 -11.10 -11.55
CA HIS A 194 -9.27 -11.59 -12.36
C HIS A 194 -9.72 -12.38 -13.60
N ALA A 195 -10.76 -13.23 -13.43
CA ALA A 195 -11.18 -14.14 -14.49
C ALA A 195 -12.03 -13.44 -15.54
N THR A 196 -12.99 -12.63 -15.09
CA THR A 196 -14.02 -12.03 -15.97
C THR A 196 -13.70 -10.60 -16.37
N GLY A 197 -12.89 -9.87 -15.59
CA GLY A 197 -12.69 -8.43 -15.75
C GLY A 197 -13.90 -7.61 -15.31
N GLN A 198 -14.89 -8.22 -14.68
CA GLN A 198 -16.04 -7.49 -14.16
C GLN A 198 -15.64 -6.59 -12.99
N GLN A 199 -16.07 -5.34 -13.04
CA GLN A 199 -15.88 -4.39 -11.97
C GLN A 199 -17.15 -4.25 -11.12
N VAL A 200 -16.96 -4.09 -9.81
CA VAL A 200 -18.03 -3.85 -8.84
C VAL A 200 -17.55 -2.81 -7.82
N ASP A 201 -18.30 -1.73 -7.67
CA ASP A 201 -18.04 -0.75 -6.63
C ASP A 201 -18.65 -1.19 -5.29
N LEU A 202 -17.82 -1.26 -4.27
CA LEU A 202 -18.19 -1.49 -2.88
C LEU A 202 -18.25 -0.12 -2.19
N PRO A 203 -19.46 0.47 -2.02
CA PRO A 203 -19.58 1.82 -1.48
C PRO A 203 -19.10 1.87 -0.03
N LEU A 204 -18.40 2.93 0.33
CA LEU A 204 -17.90 3.20 1.68
C LEU A 204 -18.78 4.23 2.40
N PRO A 205 -18.74 4.29 3.73
CA PRO A 205 -19.38 5.35 4.50
C PRO A 205 -18.82 6.74 4.14
N SER A 206 -19.63 7.77 4.29
CA SER A 206 -19.18 9.15 4.09
C SER A 206 -17.99 9.50 4.99
N GLN A 207 -17.12 10.38 4.48
CA GLN A 207 -15.91 10.84 5.17
C GLN A 207 -14.89 9.73 5.48
N THR A 208 -14.89 8.64 4.72
CA THR A 208 -13.80 7.67 4.74
C THR A 208 -12.55 8.32 4.17
N GLN A 209 -11.51 8.39 5.00
CA GLN A 209 -10.20 8.96 4.65
C GLN A 209 -9.20 7.88 4.26
N SER A 210 -9.30 6.72 4.87
CA SER A 210 -8.36 5.62 4.67
C SER A 210 -9.08 4.29 4.65
N VAL A 211 -8.60 3.39 3.81
CA VAL A 211 -8.89 1.96 3.89
C VAL A 211 -7.59 1.28 4.25
N TYR A 212 -7.59 0.52 5.33
CA TYR A 212 -6.37 -0.08 5.86
C TYR A 212 -6.20 -1.53 5.39
N ASP A 213 -7.25 -2.34 5.60
CA ASP A 213 -7.21 -3.79 5.34
C ASP A 213 -8.63 -4.36 5.41
N ALA A 214 -8.73 -5.70 5.44
CA ALA A 214 -9.97 -6.41 5.76
C ALA A 214 -9.75 -7.46 6.84
N ILE A 215 -10.66 -7.52 7.79
CA ILE A 215 -10.71 -8.53 8.85
C ILE A 215 -11.93 -9.43 8.60
N GLY A 216 -11.69 -10.64 8.14
CA GLY A 216 -12.74 -11.51 7.61
C GLY A 216 -13.38 -10.90 6.35
N GLN A 217 -14.70 -10.64 6.38
CA GLN A 217 -15.44 -10.03 5.27
C GLN A 217 -15.68 -8.52 5.46
N ARG A 218 -15.11 -7.92 6.49
CA ARG A 218 -15.32 -6.51 6.83
C ARG A 218 -14.05 -5.70 6.61
N TRP A 219 -14.23 -4.49 6.09
CA TRP A 219 -13.12 -3.57 5.83
C TRP A 219 -12.77 -2.77 7.08
N LEU A 220 -11.48 -2.70 7.39
CA LEU A 220 -10.91 -1.82 8.40
C LEU A 220 -10.68 -0.45 7.77
N ILE A 221 -11.42 0.56 8.22
CA ILE A 221 -11.42 1.90 7.63
C ILE A 221 -11.15 2.99 8.68
N GLY A 222 -10.56 4.10 8.23
CA GLY A 222 -10.44 5.33 9.00
C GLY A 222 -11.42 6.38 8.48
N ARG A 223 -12.26 6.94 9.37
CA ARG A 223 -13.21 8.00 9.05
C ARG A 223 -12.98 9.25 9.86
N ILE A 224 -13.27 10.39 9.27
CA ILE A 224 -13.27 11.65 9.99
C ILE A 224 -14.68 12.03 10.39
N ILE A 225 -14.97 12.03 11.68
CA ILE A 225 -16.27 12.42 12.22
C ILE A 225 -16.22 13.90 12.60
N SER A 226 -16.77 14.73 11.75
CA SER A 226 -16.81 16.18 11.93
C SER A 226 -18.15 16.65 12.48
N PRO A 227 -18.20 17.76 13.24
CA PRO A 227 -19.45 18.33 13.78
C PRO A 227 -20.39 18.89 12.71
N GLY A 228 -19.93 19.03 11.46
CA GLY A 228 -20.67 19.49 10.30
C GLY A 228 -20.02 19.04 9.01
N PRO A 229 -20.53 19.48 7.85
CA PRO A 229 -19.90 19.17 6.57
C PRO A 229 -18.45 19.65 6.54
N MET A 230 -17.51 18.77 6.22
CA MET A 230 -16.09 19.14 6.09
C MET A 230 -15.90 19.99 4.84
N PRO A 231 -15.33 21.19 4.95
CA PRO A 231 -14.96 21.98 3.78
C PRO A 231 -13.97 21.25 2.89
N ASP A 232 -13.97 21.59 1.60
CA ASP A 232 -12.99 21.04 0.67
C ASP A 232 -11.62 21.71 0.91
N TYR A 233 -10.62 20.87 1.21
CA TYR A 233 -9.24 21.30 1.48
C TYR A 233 -8.61 22.14 0.37
N THR A 234 -8.99 21.89 -0.90
CA THR A 234 -8.42 22.58 -2.06
C THR A 234 -9.03 23.97 -2.28
N THR A 235 -10.26 24.18 -1.81
CA THR A 235 -11.01 25.43 -2.04
C THR A 235 -11.07 26.31 -0.81
N ASP A 236 -11.11 25.75 0.41
CA ASP A 236 -11.15 26.49 1.68
C ASP A 236 -10.33 25.81 2.77
N ARG A 237 -9.01 25.97 2.66
CA ARG A 237 -8.04 25.33 3.54
C ARG A 237 -8.19 25.73 5.01
N ASP A 238 -8.47 27.02 5.27
CA ASP A 238 -8.57 27.52 6.64
C ASP A 238 -9.84 26.99 7.34
N ALA A 239 -10.97 26.98 6.64
CA ALA A 239 -12.20 26.38 7.16
C ALA A 239 -12.05 24.86 7.33
N PHE A 240 -11.33 24.17 6.43
CA PHE A 240 -11.00 22.77 6.58
C PHE A 240 -10.23 22.51 7.89
N PHE A 241 -9.13 23.24 8.14
CA PHE A 241 -8.36 23.05 9.37
C PHE A 241 -9.12 23.43 10.63
N ALA A 242 -9.94 24.48 10.59
CA ALA A 242 -10.78 24.83 11.71
C ALA A 242 -11.80 23.73 12.03
N MET A 243 -12.37 23.06 11.02
CA MET A 243 -13.26 21.92 11.20
C MET A 243 -12.49 20.68 11.68
N TRP A 244 -11.33 20.40 11.08
CA TRP A 244 -10.45 19.29 11.45
C TRP A 244 -10.06 19.30 12.93
N GLN A 245 -9.74 20.47 13.47
CA GLN A 245 -9.42 20.65 14.90
C GLN A 245 -10.56 20.26 15.85
N ASN A 246 -11.79 20.22 15.36
CA ASN A 246 -12.97 19.83 16.14
C ASN A 246 -13.51 18.45 15.75
N SER A 247 -12.77 17.71 14.94
CA SER A 247 -13.17 16.40 14.43
C SER A 247 -12.46 15.27 15.18
N GLN A 248 -13.03 14.05 15.05
CA GLN A 248 -12.49 12.81 15.57
C GLN A 248 -12.09 11.92 14.40
N LEU A 249 -10.97 11.22 14.54
CA LEU A 249 -10.65 10.06 13.72
C LEU A 249 -11.30 8.83 14.39
N GLU A 250 -12.19 8.14 13.66
CA GLU A 250 -12.69 6.82 14.04
C GLU A 250 -12.02 5.74 13.19
N ILE A 251 -11.65 4.64 13.83
CA ILE A 251 -11.25 3.40 13.17
C ILE A 251 -12.39 2.41 13.34
N ASP A 252 -12.95 1.98 12.22
CA ASP A 252 -14.14 1.14 12.17
C ASP A 252 -13.90 -0.17 11.42
N LEU A 253 -14.66 -1.21 11.79
CA LEU A 253 -14.93 -2.34 10.93
C LEU A 253 -16.24 -2.11 10.16
N TYR A 254 -16.14 -1.95 8.86
CA TYR A 254 -17.26 -1.72 7.96
C TYR A 254 -17.65 -2.99 7.22
N ASP A 255 -18.93 -3.34 7.30
CA ASP A 255 -19.52 -4.45 6.54
C ASP A 255 -20.19 -3.90 5.27
N PRO A 256 -19.67 -4.16 4.08
CA PRO A 256 -20.26 -3.64 2.84
C PRO A 256 -21.62 -4.25 2.52
N ALA A 257 -21.92 -5.46 3.01
CA ALA A 257 -23.20 -6.13 2.74
C ALA A 257 -24.34 -5.51 3.55
N THR A 258 -24.10 -5.17 4.81
CA THR A 258 -25.11 -4.56 5.69
C THR A 258 -24.98 -3.05 5.80
N ARG A 259 -23.86 -2.47 5.32
CA ARG A 259 -23.46 -1.08 5.47
C ARG A 259 -23.31 -0.64 6.93
N ALA A 260 -23.08 -1.57 7.83
CA ALA A 260 -22.88 -1.29 9.26
C ALA A 260 -21.41 -0.97 9.54
N CYS A 261 -21.19 0.04 10.39
CA CYS A 261 -19.89 0.33 10.99
C CYS A 261 -19.90 -0.12 12.47
N GLU A 262 -18.85 -0.83 12.84
CA GLU A 262 -18.53 -1.14 14.23
C GLU A 262 -17.31 -0.32 14.63
N LYS A 263 -17.49 0.68 15.51
CA LYS A 263 -16.38 1.49 15.97
C LYS A 263 -15.44 0.68 16.84
N LEU A 264 -14.17 0.64 16.44
CA LEU A 264 -13.08 0.01 17.21
C LEU A 264 -12.31 1.01 18.07
N PHE A 265 -12.12 2.24 17.59
CA PHE A 265 -11.30 3.25 18.26
C PHE A 265 -11.72 4.66 17.83
N GLU A 266 -11.50 5.65 18.69
CA GLU A 266 -11.65 7.07 18.34
C GLU A 266 -10.59 7.92 19.02
N THR A 267 -10.15 8.98 18.35
CA THR A 267 -9.21 9.97 18.87
C THR A 267 -9.43 11.34 18.22
N PRO A 268 -9.15 12.47 18.93
CA PRO A 268 -9.16 13.79 18.28
C PRO A 268 -8.19 13.86 17.09
N CYS A 269 -8.60 14.55 16.02
CA CYS A 269 -7.72 14.72 14.85
C CYS A 269 -6.52 15.65 15.10
N CYS A 270 -6.49 16.40 16.19
CA CYS A 270 -5.54 17.47 16.45
C CYS A 270 -4.77 17.35 17.77
N ASP A 271 -4.72 16.17 18.39
CA ASP A 271 -4.01 15.97 19.65
C ASP A 271 -2.49 15.80 19.50
N GLY A 272 -1.99 15.82 18.26
CA GLY A 272 -0.57 15.59 17.94
C GLY A 272 -0.20 14.12 17.80
N GLU A 273 -1.14 13.22 18.02
CA GLU A 273 -0.97 11.79 17.89
C GLU A 273 -1.44 11.33 16.50
N LYS A 274 -0.73 10.35 15.93
CA LYS A 274 -1.07 9.78 14.63
C LYS A 274 -0.76 8.30 14.62
N TRP A 275 -1.66 7.51 14.06
CA TRP A 275 -1.47 6.07 13.87
C TRP A 275 -1.47 5.74 12.39
N MET A 276 -0.37 5.14 11.93
CA MET A 276 -0.22 4.62 10.57
C MET A 276 -0.35 3.10 10.59
N TYR A 277 -1.29 2.58 9.82
CA TYR A 277 -1.53 1.14 9.77
C TYR A 277 -0.28 0.39 9.33
N SER A 278 0.07 -0.65 10.09
CA SER A 278 1.23 -1.52 9.86
C SER A 278 0.85 -2.92 9.38
N GLY A 279 -0.39 -3.35 9.62
CA GLY A 279 -0.88 -4.68 9.25
C GLY A 279 -1.78 -5.27 10.33
N GLN A 280 -2.21 -6.50 10.14
CA GLN A 280 -3.02 -7.24 11.12
C GLN A 280 -2.50 -8.66 11.31
N ARG A 281 -2.73 -9.20 12.52
CA ARG A 281 -2.49 -10.60 12.84
C ARG A 281 -3.61 -11.16 13.69
N ASP A 282 -4.14 -12.32 13.31
CA ASP A 282 -5.26 -12.99 13.99
C ASP A 282 -6.47 -12.04 14.19
N GLY A 283 -6.71 -11.12 13.23
CA GLY A 283 -7.78 -10.13 13.28
C GLY A 283 -7.51 -8.94 14.20
N VAL A 284 -6.32 -8.84 14.79
CA VAL A 284 -5.89 -7.69 15.61
C VAL A 284 -5.08 -6.73 14.74
N PRO A 285 -5.53 -5.47 14.55
CA PRO A 285 -4.78 -4.46 13.80
C PRO A 285 -3.62 -3.90 14.61
N TYR A 286 -2.53 -3.59 13.90
CA TYR A 286 -1.34 -2.94 14.44
C TYR A 286 -1.07 -1.63 13.72
N PHE A 287 -0.58 -0.64 14.46
CA PHE A 287 -0.31 0.71 13.96
C PHE A 287 1.04 1.21 14.46
N ILE A 288 1.80 1.86 13.58
CA ILE A 288 2.93 2.66 14.01
C ILE A 288 2.38 3.95 14.62
N HIS A 289 2.70 4.19 15.87
CA HIS A 289 2.27 5.36 16.61
C HIS A 289 3.31 6.48 16.46
N TYR A 290 2.85 7.63 16.01
CA TYR A 290 3.65 8.85 15.86
C TYR A 290 3.14 9.92 16.80
N THR A 291 4.05 10.68 17.38
CA THR A 291 3.72 11.90 18.13
C THR A 291 4.42 13.11 17.54
N ALA A 292 3.81 14.29 17.65
CA ALA A 292 4.43 15.52 17.23
C ALA A 292 5.64 15.83 18.12
N THR A 293 6.71 16.35 17.52
CA THR A 293 7.87 16.84 18.27
C THR A 293 7.52 18.07 19.10
N GLU A 294 8.30 18.39 20.13
CA GLU A 294 8.05 19.54 21.03
C GLU A 294 7.86 20.85 20.28
N ASP A 295 8.56 21.05 19.17
CA ASP A 295 8.45 22.23 18.31
C ASP A 295 7.35 22.10 17.23
N GLN A 296 6.62 20.97 17.20
CA GLN A 296 5.57 20.63 16.22
C GLN A 296 6.01 20.72 14.77
N SER A 297 7.30 20.66 14.50
CA SER A 297 7.84 20.79 13.14
C SER A 297 7.71 19.49 12.33
N TYR A 298 7.64 18.34 13.01
CA TYR A 298 7.47 17.02 12.41
C TYR A 298 6.88 16.02 13.42
N THR A 299 6.54 14.82 12.95
CA THR A 299 6.11 13.69 13.78
C THR A 299 7.19 12.63 13.82
N MET A 300 7.36 11.97 14.97
CA MET A 300 8.32 10.89 15.17
C MET A 300 7.59 9.63 15.63
N ALA A 301 7.98 8.48 15.12
CA ALA A 301 7.45 7.20 15.58
C ALA A 301 7.91 6.92 17.02
N VAL A 302 6.98 6.61 17.90
CA VAL A 302 7.23 6.37 19.33
C VAL A 302 6.83 4.95 19.76
N GLY A 303 6.15 4.20 18.92
CA GLY A 303 5.73 2.84 19.24
C GLY A 303 5.12 2.09 18.07
N LEU A 304 5.00 0.77 18.26
CA LEU A 304 4.06 -0.08 17.56
C LEU A 304 2.92 -0.39 18.54
N ASP A 305 1.72 0.02 18.18
CA ASP A 305 0.54 -0.19 19.00
C ASP A 305 -0.35 -1.27 18.39
N LYS A 306 -0.95 -2.12 19.23
CA LYS A 306 -2.06 -2.98 18.85
C LYS A 306 -3.39 -2.35 19.25
N LEU A 307 -4.39 -2.49 18.39
CA LEU A 307 -5.77 -2.09 18.69
C LEU A 307 -6.58 -3.30 19.15
N GLU A 308 -6.93 -3.32 20.41
CA GLU A 308 -7.72 -4.40 20.99
C GLU A 308 -8.69 -3.87 22.03
N ASN A 309 -9.96 -4.31 21.96
CA ASN A 309 -11.03 -3.91 22.91
C ASN A 309 -11.19 -2.38 23.05
N GLY A 310 -11.07 -1.65 21.93
CA GLY A 310 -11.22 -0.19 21.92
C GLY A 310 -10.03 0.61 22.47
N THR A 311 -8.88 -0.05 22.61
CA THR A 311 -7.70 0.57 23.22
C THR A 311 -6.45 0.31 22.36
N MET A 312 -5.69 1.38 22.10
CA MET A 312 -4.33 1.28 21.58
C MET A 312 -3.37 0.94 22.72
N THR A 313 -2.56 -0.10 22.54
CA THR A 313 -1.58 -0.55 23.52
C THR A 313 -0.24 -0.75 22.85
N THR A 314 0.78 -0.03 23.31
CA THR A 314 2.14 -0.15 22.79
C THR A 314 2.72 -1.52 23.13
N VAL A 315 3.12 -2.26 22.09
CA VAL A 315 3.71 -3.59 22.19
C VAL A 315 5.22 -3.58 21.87
N TYR A 316 5.68 -2.57 21.16
CA TYR A 316 7.09 -2.37 20.87
C TYR A 316 7.43 -0.88 20.93
N THR A 317 8.55 -0.54 21.57
CA THR A 317 9.08 0.83 21.59
C THR A 317 10.34 0.87 20.74
N PRO A 318 10.48 1.85 19.82
CA PRO A 318 11.65 1.97 18.96
C PRO A 318 12.96 1.99 19.75
N GLN A 319 13.99 1.37 19.19
CA GLN A 319 15.34 1.39 19.76
C GLN A 319 16.16 2.60 19.25
N SER A 320 15.77 3.13 18.07
CA SER A 320 16.37 4.35 17.54
C SER A 320 15.83 5.57 18.26
N ASP A 321 16.72 6.47 18.65
CA ASP A 321 16.41 7.81 19.18
C ASP A 321 16.30 8.88 18.07
N GLN A 322 16.57 8.51 16.82
CA GLN A 322 16.57 9.40 15.66
C GLN A 322 15.81 8.74 14.49
N TRP A 323 14.59 9.23 14.22
CA TRP A 323 13.81 8.84 13.03
C TRP A 323 13.67 7.33 12.81
N PRO A 324 12.95 6.61 13.69
CA PRO A 324 12.71 5.20 13.49
C PRO A 324 12.00 4.95 12.15
N GLU A 325 12.60 4.09 11.32
CA GLU A 325 12.01 3.63 10.07
C GLU A 325 11.49 2.21 10.26
N PHE A 326 10.22 1.99 9.91
CA PHE A 326 9.55 0.71 10.08
C PHE A 326 9.10 0.15 8.74
N GLU A 327 9.23 -1.15 8.59
CA GLU A 327 8.68 -1.90 7.48
C GLU A 327 7.97 -3.14 8.00
N SER A 328 6.84 -3.50 7.36
CA SER A 328 6.02 -4.64 7.76
C SER A 328 6.15 -5.76 6.76
N TYR A 329 6.34 -6.98 7.26
CA TYR A 329 6.46 -8.19 6.45
C TYR A 329 5.33 -9.15 6.77
N SER A 330 4.62 -9.55 5.72
CA SER A 330 3.50 -10.48 5.83
C SER A 330 3.90 -11.89 5.42
N GLN A 331 3.32 -12.88 6.10
CA GLN A 331 3.36 -14.28 5.74
C GLN A 331 1.91 -14.75 5.54
N ASP A 332 1.61 -15.30 4.37
CA ASP A 332 0.26 -15.76 4.00
C ASP A 332 -0.86 -14.72 4.20
N GLY A 333 -0.54 -13.43 3.93
CA GLY A 333 -1.49 -12.32 4.05
C GLY A 333 -1.73 -11.83 5.49
N GLU A 334 -1.01 -12.35 6.48
CA GLU A 334 -0.98 -11.80 7.83
C GLU A 334 0.36 -11.15 8.13
N ASN A 335 0.31 -10.03 8.81
CA ASN A 335 1.54 -9.39 9.27
C ASN A 335 2.26 -10.30 10.27
N ARG A 336 3.52 -10.58 10.01
CA ARG A 336 4.34 -11.45 10.85
C ARG A 336 5.42 -10.66 11.56
N TRP A 337 6.13 -9.79 10.84
CA TRP A 337 7.22 -8.99 11.37
C TRP A 337 6.98 -7.50 11.19
N VAL A 338 7.38 -6.74 12.18
CA VAL A 338 7.62 -5.29 12.05
C VAL A 338 9.11 -5.07 12.27
N VAL A 339 9.78 -4.60 11.25
CA VAL A 339 11.22 -4.38 11.22
C VAL A 339 11.52 -2.91 11.44
N GLU A 340 12.31 -2.59 12.47
CA GLU A 340 12.91 -1.28 12.65
C GLU A 340 14.32 -1.28 12.06
N TYR A 341 14.59 -0.35 11.16
CA TYR A 341 15.92 -0.15 10.59
C TYR A 341 16.74 0.76 11.50
N LEU A 342 17.83 0.23 12.01
CA LEU A 342 18.79 0.95 12.83
C LEU A 342 20.02 1.31 11.98
N ARG A 343 20.91 2.14 12.51
CA ARG A 343 22.07 2.62 11.75
C ARG A 343 22.93 1.50 11.15
N ASP A 344 23.24 0.48 11.93
CA ASP A 344 24.16 -0.60 11.56
C ASP A 344 23.55 -2.01 11.82
N SER A 345 22.24 -2.07 12.09
CA SER A 345 21.52 -3.31 12.42
C SER A 345 20.05 -3.17 12.11
N ILE A 346 19.28 -4.22 12.36
CA ILE A 346 17.82 -4.18 12.36
C ILE A 346 17.29 -4.80 13.64
N ALA A 347 16.12 -4.34 14.09
CA ALA A 347 15.36 -5.01 15.12
C ALA A 347 14.05 -5.52 14.53
N ILE A 348 13.71 -6.77 14.78
CA ILE A 348 12.49 -7.42 14.30
C ILE A 348 11.59 -7.70 15.49
N TYR A 349 10.42 -7.09 15.53
CA TYR A 349 9.36 -7.48 16.44
C TYR A 349 8.49 -8.54 15.74
N ASP A 350 8.52 -9.79 16.23
CA ASP A 350 7.69 -10.88 15.70
C ASP A 350 6.32 -10.85 16.38
N LEU A 351 5.29 -10.57 15.59
CA LEU A 351 3.90 -10.49 16.05
C LEU A 351 3.34 -11.84 16.49
N ALA A 352 3.97 -12.97 16.12
CA ALA A 352 3.48 -14.29 16.47
C ALA A 352 3.81 -14.70 17.92
N ASP A 353 4.96 -14.25 18.43
CA ASP A 353 5.39 -14.60 19.78
C ASP A 353 5.63 -13.38 20.69
N GLY A 354 5.52 -12.17 20.14
CA GLY A 354 5.69 -10.91 20.85
C GLY A 354 7.13 -10.65 21.31
N GLN A 355 8.12 -11.27 20.65
CA GLN A 355 9.53 -11.10 20.99
C GLN A 355 10.25 -10.18 20.00
N THR A 356 11.32 -9.57 20.46
CA THR A 356 12.21 -8.77 19.62
C THR A 356 13.50 -9.53 19.34
N TYR A 357 13.88 -9.58 18.08
CA TYR A 357 15.08 -10.23 17.57
C TYR A 357 16.00 -9.23 16.90
N THR A 358 17.31 -9.51 16.92
CA THR A 358 18.32 -8.71 16.23
C THR A 358 19.17 -9.65 15.38
N PRO A 359 18.72 -9.99 14.16
CA PRO A 359 19.48 -10.88 13.29
C PRO A 359 20.79 -10.24 12.83
N THR A 360 21.69 -11.06 12.33
CA THR A 360 22.96 -10.59 11.80
C THR A 360 22.77 -9.95 10.42
N VAL A 361 23.12 -8.67 10.30
CA VAL A 361 23.15 -7.94 9.02
C VAL A 361 24.49 -7.30 8.80
N ASP A 362 24.89 -7.09 7.55
CA ASP A 362 26.05 -6.32 7.14
C ASP A 362 25.59 -5.14 6.29
N HIS A 363 25.53 -3.98 6.91
CA HIS A 363 25.05 -2.75 6.29
C HIS A 363 25.90 -2.31 5.09
N ASP A 364 27.23 -2.41 5.23
CA ASP A 364 28.16 -1.93 4.21
C ASP A 364 28.06 -2.75 2.92
N ASN A 365 27.79 -4.04 3.06
CA ASN A 365 27.68 -4.98 1.92
C ASN A 365 26.24 -5.32 1.54
N TYR A 366 25.24 -4.78 2.24
CA TYR A 366 23.80 -5.06 2.03
C TYR A 366 23.49 -6.56 2.14
N ILE A 367 23.90 -7.18 3.25
CA ILE A 367 23.69 -8.62 3.50
C ILE A 367 22.76 -8.80 4.70
N GLY A 368 21.83 -9.76 4.59
CA GLY A 368 20.96 -10.19 5.66
C GLY A 368 19.68 -9.37 5.84
N TYR A 369 19.37 -8.43 4.96
CA TYR A 369 18.11 -7.67 5.03
C TYR A 369 16.94 -8.52 4.52
N PRO A 370 15.81 -8.59 5.24
CA PRO A 370 14.66 -9.37 4.78
C PRO A 370 14.05 -8.74 3.53
N ILE A 371 13.56 -9.60 2.62
CA ILE A 371 12.87 -9.21 1.40
C ILE A 371 11.47 -9.81 1.37
N GLN A 372 11.33 -11.11 1.75
CA GLN A 372 10.06 -11.81 1.66
C GLN A 372 10.00 -12.94 2.69
N LEU A 373 8.89 -13.04 3.41
CA LEU A 373 8.58 -14.22 4.22
C LEU A 373 7.88 -15.28 3.37
N LEU A 374 8.30 -16.51 3.52
CA LEU A 374 7.78 -17.64 2.74
C LEU A 374 6.81 -18.50 3.57
N PRO A 375 5.83 -19.17 2.93
CA PRO A 375 4.84 -20.00 3.64
C PRO A 375 5.45 -21.18 4.41
N ASP A 376 6.65 -21.64 4.06
CA ASP A 376 7.35 -22.78 4.66
C ASP A 376 8.34 -22.38 5.76
N ASP A 377 8.11 -21.26 6.43
CA ASP A 377 8.94 -20.71 7.51
C ASP A 377 10.40 -20.46 7.11
N ARG A 378 10.62 -20.10 5.84
CA ARG A 378 11.87 -19.53 5.37
C ARG A 378 11.71 -18.04 5.12
N VAL A 379 12.83 -17.35 5.05
CA VAL A 379 12.89 -15.93 4.66
C VAL A 379 13.88 -15.76 3.50
N VAL A 380 13.50 -14.95 2.53
CA VAL A 380 14.41 -14.45 1.50
C VAL A 380 15.10 -13.22 2.05
N VAL A 381 16.42 -13.19 2.01
CA VAL A 381 17.22 -12.05 2.45
C VAL A 381 18.22 -11.66 1.38
N THR A 382 18.74 -10.43 1.50
CA THR A 382 19.80 -9.92 0.63
C THR A 382 21.14 -10.59 0.92
N ASN A 383 21.99 -10.74 -0.10
CA ASN A 383 23.36 -11.26 0.03
C ASN A 383 24.34 -10.46 -0.84
N GLY A 384 24.33 -9.15 -0.68
CA GLY A 384 25.14 -8.23 -1.46
C GLY A 384 24.49 -7.84 -2.78
N TRP A 385 25.29 -7.37 -3.70
CA TRP A 385 24.85 -6.82 -4.97
C TRP A 385 25.41 -7.62 -6.15
N TYR A 386 24.64 -7.74 -7.22
CA TYR A 386 25.12 -8.23 -8.50
C TYR A 386 24.75 -7.27 -9.63
N GLU A 387 25.51 -7.31 -10.70
CA GLU A 387 25.23 -6.54 -11.91
C GLU A 387 24.39 -7.37 -12.88
N THR A 388 23.35 -6.75 -13.41
CA THR A 388 22.51 -7.35 -14.44
C THR A 388 22.50 -6.45 -15.68
N THR A 389 22.41 -7.06 -16.86
CA THR A 389 22.26 -6.33 -18.11
C THR A 389 20.83 -5.88 -18.37
N ALA A 390 19.86 -6.37 -17.57
CA ALA A 390 18.46 -6.01 -17.66
C ALA A 390 18.08 -4.73 -16.89
N ALA A 391 19.03 -4.18 -16.11
CA ALA A 391 18.83 -2.94 -15.39
C ALA A 391 20.10 -2.08 -15.43
N THR A 392 19.94 -0.77 -15.37
CA THR A 392 21.08 0.18 -15.30
C THR A 392 21.76 0.19 -13.95
N ASP A 393 21.06 -0.30 -12.91
CA ASP A 393 21.53 -0.31 -11.53
C ASP A 393 21.82 -1.73 -11.03
N ARG A 394 22.62 -1.80 -9.96
CA ARG A 394 22.89 -3.05 -9.25
C ARG A 394 21.61 -3.57 -8.60
N GLN A 395 21.41 -4.87 -8.68
CA GLN A 395 20.32 -5.58 -8.03
C GLN A 395 20.83 -6.34 -6.79
N PRO A 396 20.02 -6.50 -5.73
CA PRO A 396 20.40 -7.33 -4.60
C PRO A 396 20.50 -8.81 -5.02
N ALA A 397 21.60 -9.45 -4.68
CA ALA A 397 21.68 -10.90 -4.70
C ALA A 397 20.80 -11.46 -3.58
N LEU A 398 20.12 -12.57 -3.82
CA LEU A 398 19.16 -13.15 -2.90
C LEU A 398 19.56 -14.53 -2.42
N VAL A 399 19.24 -14.82 -1.17
CA VAL A 399 19.44 -16.14 -0.56
C VAL A 399 18.22 -16.48 0.29
N THR A 400 18.03 -17.76 0.59
CA THR A 400 17.03 -18.20 1.56
C THR A 400 17.68 -18.72 2.85
N ILE A 401 16.97 -18.61 3.95
CA ILE A 401 17.37 -19.14 5.25
C ILE A 401 16.13 -19.55 6.04
N ASP A 402 16.25 -20.55 6.90
CA ASP A 402 15.24 -20.87 7.91
C ASP A 402 14.95 -19.67 8.81
N MET A 403 13.68 -19.35 9.02
CA MET A 403 13.24 -18.15 9.74
C MET A 403 13.74 -18.14 11.19
N THR A 404 13.64 -19.29 11.88
CA THR A 404 14.10 -19.39 13.27
C THR A 404 15.62 -19.24 13.36
N ALA A 405 16.36 -19.84 12.43
CA ALA A 405 17.81 -19.70 12.35
C ALA A 405 18.21 -18.24 12.09
N TYR A 406 17.53 -17.57 11.17
CA TYR A 406 17.76 -16.16 10.86
C TYR A 406 17.53 -15.26 12.08
N LEU A 407 16.37 -15.40 12.74
CA LEU A 407 16.06 -14.60 13.95
C LEU A 407 17.08 -14.81 15.07
N ASN A 408 17.70 -15.98 15.15
CA ASN A 408 18.77 -16.30 16.10
C ASN A 408 20.19 -15.92 15.60
N GLY A 409 20.30 -15.16 14.51
CA GLY A 409 21.56 -14.61 14.00
C GLY A 409 22.41 -15.58 13.18
N SER A 410 21.86 -16.72 12.72
CA SER A 410 22.56 -17.60 11.77
C SER A 410 22.74 -16.92 10.41
N THR A 411 23.81 -17.25 9.73
CA THR A 411 24.13 -16.85 8.36
C THR A 411 24.30 -18.08 7.44
N ASP A 412 23.67 -19.21 7.79
CA ASP A 412 23.70 -20.44 6.98
C ASP A 412 22.75 -20.29 5.77
N TYR A 413 23.14 -19.44 4.84
CA TYR A 413 22.35 -19.07 3.68
C TYR A 413 22.38 -20.13 2.59
N THR A 414 21.22 -20.37 1.94
CA THR A 414 21.08 -21.13 0.73
C THR A 414 20.98 -20.18 -0.46
N PRO A 415 21.96 -20.15 -1.37
CA PRO A 415 21.96 -19.26 -2.53
C PRO A 415 20.79 -19.50 -3.48
N ILE A 416 20.23 -18.41 -4.02
CA ILE A 416 19.33 -18.43 -5.16
C ILE A 416 20.17 -18.18 -6.43
N GLU A 417 20.01 -19.02 -7.46
CA GLU A 417 20.62 -18.78 -8.77
C GLU A 417 19.95 -17.57 -9.43
N MET A 418 20.69 -16.48 -9.52
CA MET A 418 20.16 -15.19 -9.97
C MET A 418 19.97 -15.17 -11.49
N TYR A 419 18.91 -14.50 -11.95
CA TYR A 419 18.68 -14.25 -13.35
C TYR A 419 19.77 -13.33 -13.92
N THR A 420 20.42 -13.75 -14.97
CA THR A 420 21.33 -12.94 -15.80
C THR A 420 20.81 -12.92 -17.22
N SER A 421 20.47 -11.73 -17.75
CA SER A 421 20.16 -11.61 -19.18
C SER A 421 21.43 -11.95 -19.98
N LYS A 422 21.32 -12.93 -20.86
CA LYS A 422 22.42 -13.28 -21.81
C LYS A 422 22.42 -12.32 -22.97
#